data_d95ed5d063ae5b9959c9cbdcfbeee2b8
#
_entry.id   d95ed5d063ae5b9959c9cbdcfbeee2b8
#
_cell.length_a   1.000
_cell.length_b   1.000
_cell.length_c   1.000
_cell.angle_alpha   90.00
_cell.angle_beta   90.00
_cell.angle_gamma   90.00
#
_symmetry.space_group_name_H-M   'P 1'
#
loop_
_entity.id
_entity.type
_entity.pdbx_description
1 polymer ?
#
loop_
_entity_poly.entity_id
_entity_poly.type
_entity_poly.pdbx_seq_one_letter_code
_entity_poly.pdbx_strand_id
1 'polypeptide(L)'
;MGFLTKYGSFWEMIPQTQGRIFWVAPAADYTIEGKSYSAANDNDGLSPERALRTIDYAIGFTTANAGDVIVLLTGAHSVSATIAVDVAGITITGIPSGVPAPQARSSGGGTLNRTTITTTETSGIIFTVTVADVEIAYLHLIPIAAGSGISISNAGDRAYVHDCTFRIGAVDSTAQ
;
A
#
# COMPACT_ATOMS: atom_id res chain seq x y z
N MET A 1 6.48 -3.45 31.65
CA MET A 1 6.73 -2.03 31.27
C MET A 1 7.61 -2.04 30.01
N GLY A 2 7.10 -1.99 28.81
CA GLY A 2 7.93 -2.04 27.61
C GLY A 2 7.21 -2.30 26.28
N PHE A 3 5.92 -2.56 26.28
CA PHE A 3 5.19 -2.90 25.04
C PHE A 3 4.68 -1.67 24.25
N LEU A 4 4.52 -0.53 24.90
CA LEU A 4 3.94 0.67 24.27
C LEU A 4 4.93 1.53 23.47
N THR A 5 6.23 1.39 23.70
CA THR A 5 7.23 2.22 23.06
C THR A 5 7.67 1.74 21.68
N LYS A 6 7.41 0.48 21.33
CA LYS A 6 7.87 -0.08 20.04
C LYS A 6 7.01 0.32 18.85
N TYR A 7 5.75 0.69 19.07
CA TYR A 7 4.79 1.07 18.01
C TYR A 7 4.18 2.45 18.22
N GLY A 8 4.57 3.17 19.25
CA GLY A 8 3.98 4.45 19.62
C GLY A 8 4.02 5.47 18.47
N SER A 9 5.15 5.57 17.78
CA SER A 9 5.32 6.55 16.71
C SER A 9 4.56 6.21 15.42
N PHE A 10 4.36 4.93 15.11
CA PHE A 10 3.61 4.52 13.93
C PHE A 10 2.10 4.80 14.11
N TRP A 11 1.56 4.45 15.25
CA TRP A 11 0.13 4.67 15.56
C TRP A 11 -0.22 6.16 15.68
N GLU A 12 0.75 7.00 16.08
CA GLU A 12 0.59 8.45 16.09
C GLU A 12 0.58 9.05 14.68
N MET A 13 1.17 8.37 13.70
CA MET A 13 1.23 8.83 12.30
C MET A 13 0.02 8.37 11.49
N ILE A 14 -0.68 7.33 11.91
CA ILE A 14 -1.95 6.97 11.28
C ILE A 14 -2.96 8.05 11.65
N PRO A 15 -3.64 8.66 10.66
CA PRO A 15 -4.70 9.60 10.96
C PRO A 15 -5.64 9.01 12.00
N GLN A 16 -5.96 9.77 13.05
CA GLN A 16 -6.92 9.37 14.09
C GLN A 16 -8.31 9.33 13.45
N THR A 17 -8.50 8.37 12.57
CA THR A 17 -9.74 8.20 11.82
C THR A 17 -10.76 7.48 12.67
N GLN A 18 -12.02 7.81 12.48
CA GLN A 18 -13.11 7.01 13.04
C GLN A 18 -13.35 5.72 12.21
N GLY A 19 -12.62 5.56 11.11
CA GLY A 19 -12.70 4.43 10.21
C GLY A 19 -11.93 3.20 10.69
N ARG A 20 -12.05 2.12 9.94
CA ARG A 20 -11.32 0.87 10.15
C ARG A 20 -9.94 0.93 9.51
N ILE A 21 -9.04 0.13 10.04
CA ILE A 21 -7.71 -0.06 9.46
C ILE A 21 -7.65 -1.46 8.84
N PHE A 22 -7.35 -1.51 7.54
CA PHE A 22 -7.14 -2.76 6.81
C PHE A 22 -5.67 -2.93 6.46
N TRP A 23 -5.16 -4.12 6.66
CA TRP A 23 -3.77 -4.46 6.39
C TRP A 23 -3.67 -5.29 5.12
N VAL A 24 -2.67 -4.98 4.28
CA VAL A 24 -2.37 -5.70 3.05
C VAL A 24 -0.91 -6.15 3.08
N ALA A 25 -0.67 -7.43 2.81
CA ALA A 25 0.68 -7.99 2.77
C ALA A 25 1.27 -7.99 1.34
N PRO A 26 2.62 -7.88 1.23
CA PRO A 26 3.29 -7.82 -0.07
C PRO A 26 3.32 -9.16 -0.81
N ALA A 27 3.14 -10.28 -0.08
CA ALA A 27 3.22 -11.63 -0.62
C ALA A 27 2.18 -12.54 0.02
N ALA A 28 1.91 -13.70 -0.61
CA ALA A 28 1.01 -14.70 -0.04
C ALA A 28 1.53 -15.19 1.32
N ASP A 29 2.84 -15.40 1.43
CA ASP A 29 3.49 -15.74 2.69
C ASP A 29 4.41 -14.59 3.09
N TYR A 30 4.30 -14.17 4.31
CA TYR A 30 5.08 -13.06 4.88
C TYR A 30 5.44 -13.34 6.34
N THR A 31 6.40 -12.61 6.85
CA THR A 31 6.91 -12.81 8.22
C THR A 31 6.84 -11.49 8.98
N ILE A 32 6.27 -11.54 10.19
CA ILE A 32 6.29 -10.42 11.13
C ILE A 32 7.01 -10.90 12.39
N GLU A 33 8.04 -10.18 12.82
CA GLU A 33 8.81 -10.50 14.04
C GLU A 33 9.27 -11.97 14.13
N GLY A 34 9.63 -12.57 12.98
CA GLY A 34 10.10 -13.95 12.90
C GLY A 34 9.01 -15.02 12.86
N LYS A 35 7.74 -14.64 12.89
CA LYS A 35 6.61 -15.57 12.71
C LYS A 35 6.08 -15.48 11.29
N SER A 36 5.78 -16.62 10.68
CA SER A 36 5.22 -16.70 9.33
C SER A 36 3.71 -16.62 9.37
N TYR A 37 3.14 -15.89 8.41
CA TYR A 37 1.71 -15.71 8.21
C TYR A 37 1.37 -15.85 6.73
N SER A 38 0.13 -16.18 6.43
CA SER A 38 -0.37 -16.23 5.06
C SER A 38 -1.41 -15.15 4.82
N ALA A 39 -1.17 -14.37 3.78
CA ALA A 39 -2.13 -13.38 3.31
C ALA A 39 -3.13 -14.04 2.36
N ALA A 40 -4.39 -13.78 2.59
CA ALA A 40 -5.47 -14.29 1.76
C ALA A 40 -6.61 -13.26 1.70
N ASN A 41 -7.40 -13.29 0.64
CA ASN A 41 -8.53 -12.38 0.51
C ASN A 41 -9.76 -12.84 1.32
N ASP A 42 -9.71 -14.01 1.94
CA ASP A 42 -10.69 -14.48 2.95
C ASP A 42 -10.31 -14.09 4.39
N ASN A 43 -9.16 -13.48 4.61
CA ASN A 43 -8.82 -12.82 5.87
C ASN A 43 -9.71 -11.57 6.07
N ASP A 44 -9.83 -11.12 7.31
CA ASP A 44 -10.59 -9.89 7.64
C ASP A 44 -9.78 -8.59 7.43
N GLY A 45 -8.46 -8.71 7.30
CA GLY A 45 -7.56 -7.58 7.13
C GLY A 45 -7.42 -6.67 8.36
N LEU A 46 -8.04 -6.99 9.49
CA LEU A 46 -8.11 -6.11 10.66
C LEU A 46 -6.87 -6.16 11.55
N SER A 47 -5.92 -7.02 11.24
CA SER A 47 -4.61 -7.05 11.90
C SER A 47 -3.50 -7.38 10.91
N PRO A 48 -2.24 -7.01 11.23
CA PRO A 48 -1.10 -7.35 10.38
C PRO A 48 -0.92 -8.85 10.16
N GLU A 49 -1.34 -9.69 11.14
CA GLU A 49 -1.23 -11.16 11.10
C GLU A 49 -2.30 -11.80 10.20
N ARG A 50 -3.37 -11.08 9.95
CA ARG A 50 -4.51 -11.48 9.12
C ARG A 50 -4.68 -10.58 7.91
N ALA A 51 -3.56 -10.14 7.36
CA ALA A 51 -3.55 -9.21 6.25
C ALA A 51 -4.23 -9.79 5.00
N LEU A 52 -4.86 -8.90 4.24
CA LEU A 52 -5.40 -9.19 2.92
C LEU A 52 -4.27 -9.39 1.90
N ARG A 53 -4.56 -10.10 0.82
CA ARG A 53 -3.57 -10.41 -0.22
C ARG A 53 -3.43 -9.30 -1.24
N THR A 54 -4.47 -8.54 -1.54
CA THR A 54 -4.48 -7.54 -2.60
C THR A 54 -5.05 -6.20 -2.12
N ILE A 55 -4.52 -5.12 -2.68
CA ILE A 55 -4.96 -3.75 -2.39
C ILE A 55 -6.39 -3.54 -2.90
N ASP A 56 -6.68 -4.01 -4.09
CA ASP A 56 -7.98 -3.91 -4.72
C ASP A 56 -9.08 -4.56 -3.85
N TYR A 57 -8.78 -5.73 -3.29
CA TYR A 57 -9.71 -6.40 -2.38
C TYR A 57 -9.92 -5.62 -1.08
N ALA A 58 -8.85 -5.00 -0.55
CA ALA A 58 -8.95 -4.14 0.64
C ALA A 58 -9.85 -2.92 0.39
N ILE A 59 -9.76 -2.30 -0.79
CA ILE A 59 -10.65 -1.19 -1.18
C ILE A 59 -12.11 -1.64 -1.12
N GLY A 60 -12.43 -2.85 -1.58
CA GLY A 60 -13.77 -3.41 -1.53
C GLY A 60 -14.36 -3.57 -0.10
N PHE A 61 -13.53 -3.59 0.95
CA PHE A 61 -13.98 -3.61 2.34
C PHE A 61 -14.20 -2.23 2.93
N THR A 62 -13.71 -1.18 2.29
CA THR A 62 -13.83 0.18 2.81
C THR A 62 -15.23 0.74 2.60
N THR A 63 -15.59 1.68 3.45
CA THR A 63 -16.87 2.38 3.39
C THR A 63 -16.64 3.85 3.01
N ALA A 64 -17.35 4.33 2.03
CA ALA A 64 -17.21 5.70 1.56
C ALA A 64 -17.41 6.71 2.70
N ASN A 65 -16.47 7.66 2.81
CA ASN A 65 -16.47 8.74 3.80
C ASN A 65 -16.47 8.27 5.27
N ALA A 66 -16.10 7.01 5.52
CA ALA A 66 -15.93 6.50 6.89
C ALA A 66 -14.55 6.82 7.48
N GLY A 67 -13.61 7.30 6.65
CA GLY A 67 -12.22 7.52 7.04
C GLY A 67 -11.42 6.22 7.20
N ASP A 68 -11.79 5.19 6.44
CA ASP A 68 -11.08 3.90 6.46
C ASP A 68 -9.64 4.06 5.92
N VAL A 69 -8.71 3.33 6.52
CA VAL A 69 -7.28 3.36 6.16
C VAL A 69 -6.83 1.98 5.69
N ILE A 70 -6.17 1.93 4.56
CA ILE A 70 -5.51 0.73 4.05
C ILE A 70 -4.01 0.88 4.27
N VAL A 71 -3.44 0.05 5.13
CA VAL A 71 -2.00 0.04 5.44
C VAL A 71 -1.33 -1.09 4.69
N LEU A 72 -0.39 -0.73 3.84
CA LEU A 72 0.42 -1.69 3.10
C LEU A 72 1.67 -2.05 3.93
N LEU A 73 1.81 -3.30 4.30
CA LEU A 73 3.01 -3.78 4.99
C LEU A 73 4.27 -3.55 4.13
N THR A 74 5.40 -3.36 4.79
CA THR A 74 6.69 -3.17 4.10
C THR A 74 7.02 -4.35 3.18
N GLY A 75 7.58 -4.06 2.02
CA GLY A 75 7.96 -5.07 1.03
C GLY A 75 7.53 -4.69 -0.38
N ALA A 76 7.65 -5.64 -1.31
CA ALA A 76 7.30 -5.45 -2.70
C ALA A 76 5.90 -6.00 -3.00
N HIS A 77 4.97 -5.11 -3.26
CA HIS A 77 3.62 -5.43 -3.75
C HIS A 77 3.64 -5.42 -5.28
N SER A 78 3.31 -6.56 -5.88
CA SER A 78 3.21 -6.69 -7.34
C SER A 78 1.75 -6.66 -7.76
N VAL A 79 1.43 -5.75 -8.69
CA VAL A 79 0.09 -5.63 -9.26
C VAL A 79 0.12 -5.89 -10.76
N SER A 80 -0.84 -6.63 -11.26
CA SER A 80 -0.94 -7.01 -12.68
C SER A 80 -1.99 -6.21 -13.45
N ALA A 81 -2.75 -5.39 -12.75
CA ALA A 81 -3.74 -4.49 -13.31
C ALA A 81 -3.72 -3.15 -12.55
N THR A 82 -4.23 -2.11 -13.17
CA THR A 82 -4.44 -0.82 -12.51
C THR A 82 -5.46 -0.97 -11.37
N ILE A 83 -5.11 -0.46 -10.19
CA ILE A 83 -5.98 -0.45 -9.02
C ILE A 83 -6.96 0.71 -9.13
N ALA A 84 -8.25 0.41 -9.17
CA ALA A 84 -9.29 1.43 -9.16
C ALA A 84 -9.56 1.91 -7.73
N VAL A 85 -9.34 3.20 -7.47
CA VAL A 85 -9.72 3.85 -6.21
C VAL A 85 -11.04 4.57 -6.45
N ASP A 86 -12.13 3.86 -6.16
CA ASP A 86 -13.51 4.24 -6.43
C ASP A 86 -14.36 4.43 -5.17
N VAL A 87 -13.74 4.35 -3.98
CA VAL A 87 -14.36 4.63 -2.68
C VAL A 87 -13.82 5.94 -2.12
N ALA A 88 -14.69 6.92 -1.93
CA ALA A 88 -14.33 8.24 -1.43
C ALA A 88 -13.97 8.25 0.05
N GLY A 89 -13.09 9.16 0.46
CA GLY A 89 -12.75 9.39 1.86
C GLY A 89 -11.90 8.28 2.48
N ILE A 90 -11.03 7.64 1.70
CA ILE A 90 -10.11 6.60 2.18
C ILE A 90 -8.66 7.07 2.11
N THR A 91 -7.83 6.48 2.97
CA THR A 91 -6.38 6.65 2.95
C THR A 91 -5.71 5.33 2.56
N ILE A 92 -4.81 5.34 1.58
CA ILE A 92 -3.93 4.23 1.21
C ILE A 92 -2.51 4.63 1.58
N THR A 93 -1.91 3.94 2.54
CA THR A 93 -0.60 4.34 3.06
C THR A 93 0.37 3.17 3.16
N GLY A 94 1.62 3.44 2.82
CA GLY A 94 2.73 2.58 3.20
C GLY A 94 3.18 2.86 4.64
N ILE A 95 4.18 2.10 5.07
CA ILE A 95 4.85 2.35 6.35
C ILE A 95 6.07 3.23 6.08
N PRO A 96 6.18 4.42 6.69
CA PRO A 96 7.31 5.30 6.50
C PRO A 96 8.64 4.62 6.84
N SER A 97 9.67 4.85 6.05
CA SER A 97 11.00 4.32 6.32
C SER A 97 11.57 4.92 7.61
N GLY A 98 12.15 4.07 8.45
CA GLY A 98 12.73 4.49 9.74
C GLY A 98 11.75 4.45 10.91
N VAL A 99 10.47 4.19 10.68
CA VAL A 99 9.50 3.94 11.75
C VAL A 99 9.55 2.46 12.15
N PRO A 100 9.66 2.14 13.44
CA PRO A 100 9.48 0.77 13.91
C PRO A 100 8.05 0.33 13.62
N ALA A 101 7.89 -0.57 12.68
CA ALA A 101 6.59 -1.09 12.27
C ALA A 101 6.68 -2.60 12.06
N PRO A 102 5.56 -3.31 12.04
CA PRO A 102 5.54 -4.70 11.62
C PRO A 102 6.16 -4.81 10.23
N GLN A 103 7.37 -5.36 10.14
CA GLN A 103 8.06 -5.52 8.86
C GLN A 103 7.66 -6.86 8.27
N ALA A 104 6.90 -6.83 7.19
CA ALA A 104 6.71 -8.02 6.38
C ALA A 104 7.97 -8.25 5.53
N ARG A 105 8.58 -9.41 5.69
CA ARG A 105 9.65 -9.87 4.80
C ARG A 105 9.05 -10.89 3.84
N SER A 106 9.15 -10.63 2.55
CA SER A 106 8.91 -11.67 1.57
C SER A 106 10.14 -12.60 1.51
N SER A 107 9.94 -13.87 1.23
CA SER A 107 10.98 -14.90 1.11
C SER A 107 12.04 -14.61 0.03
N GLY A 108 11.94 -13.52 -0.70
CA GLY A 108 12.81 -13.10 -1.80
C GLY A 108 13.95 -12.14 -1.45
N GLY A 109 14.29 -11.97 -0.19
CA GLY A 109 15.64 -11.52 0.22
C GLY A 109 16.03 -10.07 -0.02
N GLY A 110 15.14 -9.11 -0.03
CA GLY A 110 15.48 -7.69 -0.06
C GLY A 110 14.99 -6.97 1.19
N THR A 111 15.90 -6.45 2.01
CA THR A 111 15.57 -5.60 3.17
C THR A 111 15.15 -4.22 2.67
N LEU A 112 13.98 -4.11 2.06
CA LEU A 112 13.42 -2.81 1.75
C LEU A 112 12.60 -2.37 2.96
N ASN A 113 13.16 -1.50 3.81
CA ASN A 113 12.43 -0.82 4.89
C ASN A 113 11.40 0.17 4.33
N ARG A 114 10.75 -0.16 3.22
CA ARG A 114 9.76 0.68 2.57
C ARG A 114 8.73 -0.16 1.85
N THR A 115 7.57 0.40 1.67
CA THR A 115 6.48 -0.19 0.88
C THR A 115 6.69 0.17 -0.59
N THR A 116 6.94 -0.83 -1.42
CA THR A 116 7.16 -0.66 -2.86
C THR A 116 6.01 -1.29 -3.63
N ILE A 117 5.45 -0.60 -4.62
CA ILE A 117 4.46 -1.15 -5.53
C ILE A 117 5.06 -1.18 -6.92
N THR A 118 5.08 -2.37 -7.53
CA THR A 118 5.49 -2.59 -8.91
C THR A 118 4.28 -3.04 -9.72
N THR A 119 4.17 -2.56 -10.97
CA THR A 119 3.13 -3.04 -11.87
C THR A 119 3.73 -3.73 -13.08
N THR A 120 3.04 -4.77 -13.57
CA THR A 120 3.27 -5.35 -14.89
C THR A 120 2.29 -4.82 -15.94
N GLU A 121 1.41 -3.89 -15.53
CA GLU A 121 0.44 -3.25 -16.40
C GLU A 121 1.14 -2.34 -17.42
N THR A 122 0.85 -2.55 -18.70
CA THR A 122 1.52 -1.87 -19.82
C THR A 122 1.26 -0.37 -19.89
N SER A 123 0.16 0.12 -19.31
CA SER A 123 -0.13 1.54 -19.18
C SER A 123 0.82 2.25 -18.22
N GLY A 124 1.50 1.51 -17.34
CA GLY A 124 2.33 2.05 -16.28
C GLY A 124 1.54 2.79 -15.18
N ILE A 125 0.21 2.68 -15.16
CA ILE A 125 -0.64 3.27 -14.13
C ILE A 125 -0.86 2.24 -13.03
N ILE A 126 -0.48 2.58 -11.80
CA ILE A 126 -0.69 1.73 -10.63
C ILE A 126 -2.06 2.02 -10.00
N PHE A 127 -2.38 3.30 -9.80
CA PHE A 127 -3.65 3.74 -9.24
C PHE A 127 -4.41 4.64 -10.21
N THR A 128 -5.71 4.41 -10.34
CA THR A 128 -6.65 5.35 -10.97
C THR A 128 -7.62 5.83 -9.91
N VAL A 129 -7.56 7.12 -9.57
CA VAL A 129 -8.44 7.76 -8.57
C VAL A 129 -9.58 8.45 -9.30
N THR A 130 -10.81 8.00 -9.02
CA THR A 130 -12.03 8.49 -9.68
C THR A 130 -13.02 9.15 -8.71
N VAL A 131 -12.65 9.28 -7.44
CA VAL A 131 -13.49 9.79 -6.36
C VAL A 131 -12.76 10.83 -5.52
N ALA A 132 -13.50 11.60 -4.74
CA ALA A 132 -12.95 12.67 -3.92
C ALA A 132 -12.39 12.17 -2.58
N ASP A 133 -11.62 13.04 -1.91
CA ASP A 133 -11.10 12.85 -0.55
C ASP A 133 -10.26 11.57 -0.36
N VAL A 134 -9.42 11.27 -1.35
CA VAL A 134 -8.51 10.13 -1.30
C VAL A 134 -7.11 10.61 -0.93
N GLU A 135 -6.49 9.94 0.04
CA GLU A 135 -5.10 10.15 0.40
C GLU A 135 -4.24 8.95 0.01
N ILE A 136 -3.11 9.20 -0.65
CA ILE A 136 -2.10 8.18 -1.00
C ILE A 136 -0.74 8.65 -0.48
N ALA A 137 -0.13 7.88 0.44
CA ALA A 137 1.06 8.33 1.13
C ALA A 137 2.12 7.23 1.36
N TYR A 138 3.37 7.63 1.53
CA TYR A 138 4.51 6.78 1.95
C TYR A 138 4.73 5.55 1.06
N LEU A 139 4.54 5.70 -0.23
CA LEU A 139 4.69 4.62 -1.20
C LEU A 139 5.89 4.88 -2.13
N HIS A 140 6.57 3.80 -2.49
CA HIS A 140 7.54 3.79 -3.57
C HIS A 140 6.92 3.10 -4.80
N LEU A 141 6.58 3.88 -5.81
CA LEU A 141 5.88 3.44 -7.01
C LEU A 141 6.87 3.21 -8.15
N ILE A 142 6.86 2.01 -8.71
CA ILE A 142 7.72 1.62 -9.83
C ILE A 142 6.84 1.17 -10.99
N PRO A 143 6.37 2.09 -11.85
CA PRO A 143 5.71 1.73 -13.09
C PRO A 143 6.70 1.07 -14.06
N ILE A 144 6.24 0.10 -14.83
CA ILE A 144 7.08 -0.67 -15.76
C ILE A 144 7.44 0.10 -17.03
N ALA A 145 6.63 1.07 -17.39
CA ALA A 145 6.80 1.90 -18.58
C ALA A 145 6.84 3.38 -18.19
N ALA A 146 6.96 4.27 -19.17
CA ALA A 146 6.91 5.73 -18.99
C ALA A 146 5.53 6.25 -18.52
N GLY A 147 4.85 5.46 -17.70
CA GLY A 147 3.55 5.81 -17.10
C GLY A 147 3.68 6.71 -15.88
N SER A 148 2.60 7.40 -15.55
CA SER A 148 2.55 8.36 -14.44
C SER A 148 2.46 7.71 -13.05
N GLY A 149 2.26 6.41 -12.97
CA GLY A 149 2.06 5.70 -11.71
C GLY A 149 0.69 5.94 -11.06
N ILE A 150 0.22 7.17 -11.02
CA ILE A 150 -1.10 7.56 -10.51
C ILE A 150 -1.81 8.41 -11.55
N SER A 151 -3.05 8.07 -11.85
CA SER A 151 -3.97 8.86 -12.66
C SER A 151 -5.12 9.35 -11.79
N ILE A 152 -5.38 10.65 -11.80
CA ILE A 152 -6.48 11.28 -11.07
C ILE A 152 -7.42 11.88 -12.08
N SER A 153 -8.68 11.47 -12.07
CA SER A 153 -9.73 12.05 -12.92
C SER A 153 -10.33 13.31 -12.30
N ASN A 154 -11.15 14.04 -13.07
CA ASN A 154 -11.85 15.23 -12.57
C ASN A 154 -12.79 14.94 -11.38
N ALA A 155 -13.25 13.69 -11.22
CA ALA A 155 -14.04 13.27 -10.07
C ALA A 155 -13.18 13.03 -8.81
N GLY A 156 -11.84 12.90 -8.98
CA GLY A 156 -10.86 12.79 -7.89
C GLY A 156 -10.52 14.15 -7.25
N ASP A 157 -11.50 15.03 -7.09
CA ASP A 157 -11.34 16.31 -6.40
C ASP A 157 -10.89 16.09 -4.96
N ARG A 158 -9.95 16.90 -4.47
CA ARG A 158 -9.30 16.77 -3.16
C ARG A 158 -8.53 15.44 -2.96
N ALA A 159 -8.00 14.83 -4.02
CA ALA A 159 -7.03 13.75 -3.88
C ALA A 159 -5.69 14.33 -3.40
N TYR A 160 -5.14 13.73 -2.36
CA TYR A 160 -3.88 14.16 -1.76
C TYR A 160 -2.82 13.06 -1.88
N VAL A 161 -1.74 13.34 -2.59
CA VAL A 161 -0.62 12.40 -2.79
C VAL A 161 0.63 13.04 -2.23
N HIS A 162 1.23 12.40 -1.21
CA HIS A 162 2.42 12.96 -0.56
C HIS A 162 3.38 11.86 -0.07
N ASP A 163 4.62 12.24 0.21
CA ASP A 163 5.68 11.33 0.68
C ASP A 163 5.83 10.06 -0.19
N CYS A 164 5.45 10.17 -1.45
CA CYS A 164 5.58 9.12 -2.44
C CYS A 164 6.83 9.35 -3.31
N THR A 165 7.48 8.26 -3.68
CA THR A 165 8.57 8.29 -4.64
C THR A 165 8.19 7.52 -5.89
N PHE A 166 8.52 8.08 -7.05
CA PHE A 166 8.29 7.47 -8.35
C PHE A 166 9.64 7.08 -8.95
N ARG A 167 9.78 5.82 -9.38
CA ARG A 167 10.95 5.35 -10.10
C ARG A 167 10.47 4.61 -11.35
N ILE A 168 10.84 5.10 -12.51
CA ILE A 168 10.62 4.38 -13.75
C ILE A 168 11.49 3.12 -13.72
N GLY A 169 10.89 1.95 -13.92
CA GLY A 169 11.61 0.70 -14.09
C GLY A 169 12.64 0.86 -15.23
N ALA A 170 13.81 0.27 -15.09
CA ALA A 170 14.80 0.29 -16.16
C ALA A 170 14.15 -0.28 -17.42
N VAL A 171 13.96 0.53 -18.45
CA VAL A 171 13.74 0.03 -19.81
C VAL A 171 15.01 -0.72 -20.15
N ASP A 172 14.90 -2.02 -20.34
CA ASP A 172 16.03 -2.83 -20.78
C ASP A 172 16.46 -2.29 -22.17
N SER A 173 17.58 -1.57 -22.18
CA SER A 173 18.12 -0.96 -23.39
C SER A 173 18.90 -1.98 -24.25
N THR A 174 18.56 -3.25 -24.16
CA THR A 174 19.14 -4.32 -24.98
C THR A 174 18.25 -4.63 -26.19
N ALA A 175 17.93 -3.62 -26.98
CA ALA A 175 17.51 -3.78 -28.36
C ALA A 175 18.56 -3.09 -29.23
N GLN A 176 19.63 -3.80 -29.57
CA GLN A 176 20.46 -3.56 -30.75
C GLN A 176 20.21 -4.67 -31.75
#